data_e17fba4310af6015de8b28fbc2829f4e
#
_entry.id   e17fba4310af6015de8b28fbc2829f4e
#
_cell.length_a   1.000
_cell.length_b   1.000
_cell.length_c   1.000
_cell.angle_alpha   90.00
_cell.angle_beta   90.00
_cell.angle_gamma   90.00
#
_symmetry.space_group_name_H-M   'P 1'
#
loop_
_entity.id
_entity.type
_entity.pdbx_description
1 polymer ?
#
loop_
_entity_poly.entity_id
_entity_poly.type
_entity_poly.pdbx_seq_one_letter_code
_entity_poly.pdbx_strand_id
1 'polypeptide(L)'
;MKFKNRFWDAGIEGCTFLRKTAGLVGFTLLTACTRPAVPGPEFAFREMVSTHISDDLDFDGLIQAIEAQRPVLQRTSETQMRFGSVTVTRGEYVRALSELRDVLERASSNEEKIKFIRNRFRFFEIYGGKHWGEILLTSYFEPVISGSSVRTSIHSLPLYAKPTDLVTIDLKEFSERFKGENALKGRLHEGKVVPYYTREEIDGRSVLKGKQLELCWVDPIEAFFLHIQGSGTVRLQDGTELFITYADKNGRRYEAIGKFLKERIAPNKVTMQRVEAALREMSVQERDELLYRNPSYVFFKKSPQRAITSLGVPATPGRTIAADPKYAPKGALALLSFAKPVLSDDSPPTSEPAREVEITRLVLDQDSGGAITGTDRVDLFWGRGDEAKRYAGIIQHPARIVYLVPREARQN
;
A
#
# COMPACT_ATOMS: atom_id res chain seq x y z
N MET A 1 0.91 -2.34 29.03
CA MET A 1 0.14 -3.25 28.20
C MET A 1 1.03 -3.59 26.98
N LYS A 2 1.58 -4.81 26.93
CA LYS A 2 2.62 -5.15 25.94
C LYS A 2 1.94 -5.50 24.61
N PHE A 3 2.02 -4.59 23.62
CA PHE A 3 1.64 -4.88 22.26
C PHE A 3 2.75 -5.66 21.55
N LYS A 4 2.44 -6.85 21.05
CA LYS A 4 3.34 -7.64 20.20
C LYS A 4 3.33 -7.05 18.79
N ASN A 5 4.42 -6.41 18.41
CA ASN A 5 4.70 -6.02 17.02
C ASN A 5 4.81 -7.28 16.15
N ARG A 6 3.86 -7.48 15.27
CA ARG A 6 3.95 -8.47 14.20
C ARG A 6 4.15 -7.75 12.87
N PHE A 7 5.37 -7.48 12.53
CA PHE A 7 5.77 -7.15 11.17
C PHE A 7 5.66 -8.44 10.34
N TRP A 8 4.88 -8.44 9.27
CA TRP A 8 4.85 -9.48 8.24
C TRP A 8 4.08 -10.78 8.50
N ASP A 9 3.17 -10.89 9.46
CA ASP A 9 2.32 -12.08 9.59
C ASP A 9 0.91 -11.86 9.02
N ALA A 10 0.76 -12.16 7.74
CA ALA A 10 -0.49 -12.61 7.16
C ALA A 10 -0.34 -14.11 6.83
N GLY A 11 -0.21 -14.95 7.86
CA GLY A 11 -0.09 -16.40 7.76
C GLY A 11 -1.05 -17.06 8.72
N ILE A 12 -1.96 -17.83 8.18
CA ILE A 12 -2.88 -18.72 8.90
C ILE A 12 -2.05 -19.79 9.59
N GLU A 13 -2.02 -19.82 10.93
CA GLU A 13 -1.51 -20.99 11.66
C GLU A 13 -2.57 -22.10 11.67
N GLY A 14 -2.19 -23.23 11.09
CA GLY A 14 -2.96 -24.46 11.14
C GLY A 14 -2.94 -25.08 12.54
N CYS A 15 -4.11 -25.47 13.01
CA CYS A 15 -4.32 -26.29 14.21
C CYS A 15 -3.67 -27.67 14.06
N THR A 16 -2.72 -27.98 14.91
CA THR A 16 -2.18 -29.35 15.06
C THR A 16 -3.06 -30.17 16.00
N PHE A 17 -3.56 -31.28 15.50
CA PHE A 17 -4.31 -32.30 16.24
C PHE A 17 -3.41 -33.06 17.21
N LEU A 18 -3.81 -33.16 18.46
CA LEU A 18 -3.35 -34.19 19.39
C LEU A 18 -4.56 -35.02 19.89
N ARG A 19 -4.55 -36.30 19.55
CA ARG A 19 -5.48 -37.31 20.02
C ARG A 19 -5.01 -37.88 21.38
N LYS A 20 -5.94 -38.04 22.31
CA LYS A 20 -6.26 -39.17 23.26
C LYS A 20 -6.73 -38.55 24.57
N THR A 21 -7.80 -38.91 25.19
CA THR A 21 -8.51 -40.12 25.56
C THR A 21 -9.84 -39.74 26.25
N ALA A 22 -10.78 -40.66 26.28
CA ALA A 22 -12.16 -40.54 26.70
C ALA A 22 -12.41 -40.14 28.17
N GLY A 23 -13.54 -39.41 28.35
CA GLY A 23 -14.23 -39.40 29.64
C GLY A 23 -14.94 -38.08 29.98
N LEU A 24 -16.26 -38.15 30.06
CA LEU A 24 -17.24 -37.24 30.65
C LEU A 24 -17.71 -36.06 29.81
N VAL A 25 -19.02 -36.08 29.54
CA VAL A 25 -19.86 -35.06 28.89
C VAL A 25 -19.78 -33.75 29.67
N GLY A 26 -19.12 -32.79 29.06
CA GLY A 26 -19.18 -31.38 29.41
C GLY A 26 -19.34 -30.64 28.11
N PHE A 27 -20.52 -30.03 27.90
CA PHE A 27 -20.74 -29.10 26.78
C PHE A 27 -19.86 -27.87 26.99
N THR A 28 -18.62 -27.93 26.58
CA THR A 28 -17.77 -26.76 26.44
C THR A 28 -18.09 -26.15 25.06
N LEU A 29 -18.81 -25.05 25.08
CA LEU A 29 -18.90 -24.14 23.94
C LEU A 29 -17.46 -23.79 23.56
N LEU A 30 -16.96 -24.44 22.52
CA LEU A 30 -15.81 -23.95 21.74
C LEU A 30 -16.22 -22.64 21.10
N THR A 31 -15.97 -21.53 21.78
CA THR A 31 -15.89 -20.24 21.13
C THR A 31 -14.71 -20.31 20.19
N ALA A 32 -14.95 -20.78 18.96
CA ALA A 32 -14.06 -20.54 17.86
C ALA A 32 -13.83 -19.02 17.83
N CYS A 33 -12.59 -18.56 17.97
CA CYS A 33 -12.21 -17.19 17.67
C CYS A 33 -12.42 -16.99 16.16
N THR A 34 -13.67 -16.84 15.74
CA THR A 34 -14.00 -16.34 14.42
C THR A 34 -13.55 -14.88 14.41
N ARG A 35 -12.57 -14.54 13.56
CA ARG A 35 -12.36 -13.14 13.18
C ARG A 35 -13.73 -12.57 12.82
N PRO A 36 -14.14 -11.43 13.37
CA PRO A 36 -15.39 -10.81 12.95
C PRO A 36 -15.31 -10.66 11.42
N ALA A 37 -16.31 -11.19 10.74
CA ALA A 37 -16.38 -11.08 9.29
C ALA A 37 -16.31 -9.59 8.93
N VAL A 38 -15.41 -9.23 8.00
CA VAL A 38 -15.37 -7.87 7.45
C VAL A 38 -16.76 -7.60 6.86
N PRO A 39 -17.46 -6.53 7.28
CA PRO A 39 -18.80 -6.25 6.76
C PRO A 39 -18.71 -6.07 5.23
N GLY A 40 -19.78 -6.40 4.52
CA GLY A 40 -19.88 -6.06 3.11
C GLY A 40 -19.63 -4.55 2.89
N PRO A 41 -19.25 -4.13 1.68
CA PRO A 41 -18.95 -2.72 1.40
C PRO A 41 -20.07 -1.76 1.81
N GLU A 42 -21.33 -2.21 1.75
CA GLU A 42 -22.52 -1.45 2.14
C GLU A 42 -22.61 -1.15 3.65
N PHE A 43 -21.93 -1.93 4.48
CA PHE A 43 -21.90 -1.77 5.95
C PHE A 43 -20.53 -1.29 6.46
N ALA A 44 -19.59 -1.01 5.56
CA ALA A 44 -18.24 -0.66 5.93
C ALA A 44 -18.08 0.75 6.50
N PHE A 45 -19.09 1.62 6.35
CA PHE A 45 -19.03 3.00 6.82
C PHE A 45 -20.18 3.32 7.78
N ARG A 46 -19.88 4.20 8.74
CA ARG A 46 -20.84 4.74 9.70
C ARG A 46 -20.68 6.26 9.79
N GLU A 47 -21.78 7.01 9.68
CA GLU A 47 -21.77 8.45 9.91
C GLU A 47 -21.53 8.77 11.37
N MET A 48 -20.73 9.81 11.63
CA MET A 48 -20.47 10.35 12.96
C MET A 48 -20.89 11.82 13.04
N VAL A 49 -21.25 12.27 14.22
CA VAL A 49 -21.80 13.63 14.43
C VAL A 49 -20.74 14.70 14.17
N SER A 50 -19.53 14.50 14.68
CA SER A 50 -18.42 15.46 14.55
C SER A 50 -17.07 14.79 14.78
N THR A 51 -16.00 15.44 14.30
CA THR A 51 -14.62 15.05 14.57
C THR A 51 -13.77 16.31 14.79
N HIS A 52 -12.65 16.14 15.48
CA HIS A 52 -11.63 17.19 15.52
C HIS A 52 -10.95 17.29 14.15
N ILE A 53 -10.85 18.50 13.64
CA ILE A 53 -10.20 18.79 12.34
C ILE A 53 -8.99 19.66 12.63
N SER A 54 -7.83 19.19 12.25
CA SER A 54 -6.58 19.91 12.20
C SER A 54 -5.75 19.38 11.02
N ASP A 55 -4.71 20.08 10.67
CA ASP A 55 -3.79 19.63 9.61
C ASP A 55 -2.36 20.03 10.01
N ASP A 56 -1.51 19.05 10.32
CA ASP A 56 -0.14 19.26 10.78
C ASP A 56 0.81 19.79 9.69
N LEU A 57 0.34 19.86 8.45
CA LEU A 57 1.04 20.44 7.31
C LEU A 57 0.43 21.80 6.88
N ASP A 58 -0.39 22.43 7.73
CA ASP A 58 -1.09 23.69 7.42
C ASP A 58 -1.79 23.68 6.05
N PHE A 59 -2.29 22.51 5.65
CA PHE A 59 -2.91 22.23 4.33
C PHE A 59 -1.95 22.27 3.14
N ASP A 60 -0.66 22.42 3.34
CA ASP A 60 0.34 22.37 2.27
C ASP A 60 0.26 21.08 1.47
N GLY A 61 0.39 21.18 0.13
CA GLY A 61 0.29 20.06 -0.80
C GLY A 61 -1.13 19.53 -1.04
N LEU A 62 -2.14 19.94 -0.26
CA LEU A 62 -3.52 19.46 -0.44
C LEU A 62 -4.14 20.03 -1.73
N ILE A 63 -3.90 21.30 -2.04
CA ILE A 63 -4.33 21.95 -3.29
C ILE A 63 -3.76 21.19 -4.49
N GLN A 64 -2.46 20.92 -4.47
CA GLN A 64 -1.79 20.18 -5.55
C GLN A 64 -2.41 18.79 -5.74
N ALA A 65 -2.68 18.07 -4.64
CA ALA A 65 -3.25 16.74 -4.70
C ALA A 65 -4.70 16.74 -5.24
N ILE A 66 -5.52 17.74 -4.87
CA ILE A 66 -6.87 17.94 -5.41
C ILE A 66 -6.81 18.25 -6.90
N GLU A 67 -5.97 19.20 -7.31
CA GLU A 67 -5.81 19.61 -8.70
C GLU A 67 -5.36 18.44 -9.60
N ALA A 68 -4.43 17.62 -9.12
CA ALA A 68 -3.94 16.47 -9.86
C ALA A 68 -5.05 15.45 -10.18
N GLN A 69 -5.95 15.18 -9.24
CA GLN A 69 -7.00 14.16 -9.43
C GLN A 69 -8.25 14.65 -10.15
N ARG A 70 -8.52 15.96 -10.12
CA ARG A 70 -9.76 16.53 -10.66
C ARG A 70 -10.03 16.13 -12.13
N PRO A 71 -9.08 16.28 -13.08
CA PRO A 71 -9.32 15.88 -14.48
C PRO A 71 -9.59 14.40 -14.66
N VAL A 72 -8.96 13.54 -13.85
CA VAL A 72 -9.16 12.08 -13.90
C VAL A 72 -10.54 11.73 -13.40
N LEU A 73 -10.94 12.27 -12.25
CA LEU A 73 -12.27 12.04 -11.68
C LEU A 73 -13.40 12.52 -12.59
N GLN A 74 -13.19 13.58 -13.38
CA GLN A 74 -14.17 14.08 -14.35
C GLN A 74 -14.33 13.18 -15.58
N ARG A 75 -13.28 12.44 -15.98
CA ARG A 75 -13.27 11.59 -17.18
C ARG A 75 -13.65 10.14 -16.93
N THR A 76 -13.65 9.70 -15.67
CA THR A 76 -13.93 8.32 -15.31
C THR A 76 -15.40 7.97 -15.61
N SER A 77 -15.63 6.78 -16.18
CA SER A 77 -16.97 6.28 -16.50
C SER A 77 -17.83 5.99 -15.28
N GLU A 78 -17.21 5.71 -14.13
CA GLU A 78 -17.92 5.54 -12.87
C GLU A 78 -18.46 6.88 -12.38
N THR A 79 -19.77 7.01 -12.29
CA THR A 79 -20.45 8.27 -11.98
C THR A 79 -20.77 8.46 -10.51
N GLN A 80 -20.57 7.43 -9.69
CA GLN A 80 -20.92 7.43 -8.27
C GLN A 80 -19.75 7.07 -7.38
N MET A 81 -19.74 7.64 -6.19
CA MET A 81 -18.82 7.32 -5.09
C MET A 81 -19.64 6.79 -3.91
N ARG A 82 -19.33 5.57 -3.48
CA ARG A 82 -20.08 4.87 -2.42
C ARG A 82 -19.30 4.87 -1.11
N PHE A 83 -19.95 5.29 -0.03
CA PHE A 83 -19.47 5.25 1.34
C PHE A 83 -20.44 4.43 2.19
N GLY A 84 -20.27 3.13 2.19
CA GLY A 84 -21.25 2.21 2.78
C GLY A 84 -22.61 2.27 2.08
N SER A 85 -23.66 2.57 2.83
CA SER A 85 -25.02 2.77 2.29
C SER A 85 -25.23 4.14 1.64
N VAL A 86 -24.31 5.08 1.82
CA VAL A 86 -24.40 6.44 1.26
C VAL A 86 -23.70 6.51 -0.08
N THR A 87 -24.38 7.07 -1.06
CA THR A 87 -23.83 7.28 -2.41
C THR A 87 -23.96 8.76 -2.78
N VAL A 88 -22.90 9.33 -3.33
CA VAL A 88 -22.88 10.68 -3.89
C VAL A 88 -22.44 10.63 -5.35
N THR A 89 -22.89 11.57 -6.17
CA THR A 89 -22.41 11.63 -7.55
C THR A 89 -20.94 12.09 -7.55
N ARG A 90 -20.16 11.54 -8.46
CA ARG A 90 -18.77 11.96 -8.64
C ARG A 90 -18.68 13.45 -9.00
N GLY A 91 -19.61 13.96 -9.81
CA GLY A 91 -19.66 15.37 -10.15
C GLY A 91 -19.84 16.27 -8.94
N GLU A 92 -20.71 15.88 -8.00
CA GLU A 92 -20.88 16.62 -6.75
C GLU A 92 -19.65 16.55 -5.86
N TYR A 93 -19.02 15.37 -5.78
CA TYR A 93 -17.77 15.21 -5.02
C TYR A 93 -16.64 16.10 -5.57
N VAL A 94 -16.46 16.12 -6.89
CA VAL A 94 -15.46 16.98 -7.57
C VAL A 94 -15.78 18.46 -7.33
N ARG A 95 -17.06 18.85 -7.35
CA ARG A 95 -17.48 20.23 -7.04
C ARG A 95 -17.09 20.60 -5.61
N ALA A 96 -17.41 19.75 -4.63
CA ALA A 96 -17.06 20.00 -3.24
C ALA A 96 -15.54 20.10 -3.01
N LEU A 97 -14.73 19.29 -3.71
CA LEU A 97 -13.27 19.40 -3.68
C LEU A 97 -12.79 20.69 -4.33
N SER A 98 -13.42 21.15 -5.41
CA SER A 98 -13.08 22.43 -6.08
C SER A 98 -13.41 23.62 -5.16
N GLU A 99 -14.56 23.60 -4.50
CA GLU A 99 -14.93 24.60 -3.49
C GLU A 99 -13.94 24.60 -2.31
N LEU A 100 -13.52 23.43 -1.85
CA LEU A 100 -12.49 23.32 -0.82
C LEU A 100 -11.16 23.93 -1.27
N ARG A 101 -10.70 23.60 -2.49
CA ARG A 101 -9.49 24.17 -3.08
C ARG A 101 -9.55 25.70 -3.11
N ASP A 102 -10.68 26.27 -3.54
CA ASP A 102 -10.88 27.72 -3.60
C ASP A 102 -10.81 28.37 -2.21
N VAL A 103 -11.35 27.70 -1.19
CA VAL A 103 -11.23 28.17 0.19
C VAL A 103 -9.80 28.06 0.71
N LEU A 104 -9.10 26.95 0.42
CA LEU A 104 -7.71 26.77 0.83
C LEU A 104 -6.78 27.85 0.25
N GLU A 105 -7.06 28.33 -0.97
CA GLU A 105 -6.31 29.42 -1.62
C GLU A 105 -6.59 30.80 -1.04
N ARG A 106 -7.85 31.07 -0.64
CA ARG A 106 -8.31 32.43 -0.31
C ARG A 106 -8.43 32.70 1.17
N ALA A 107 -8.64 31.65 1.99
CA ALA A 107 -8.87 31.79 3.42
C ALA A 107 -7.63 32.37 4.13
N SER A 108 -7.85 33.37 4.94
CA SER A 108 -6.80 34.07 5.70
C SER A 108 -6.40 33.32 6.99
N SER A 109 -7.20 32.32 7.41
CA SER A 109 -6.94 31.56 8.60
C SER A 109 -7.31 30.08 8.48
N ASN A 110 -6.70 29.23 9.29
CA ASN A 110 -7.06 27.81 9.38
C ASN A 110 -8.47 27.60 9.95
N GLU A 111 -8.95 28.53 10.75
CA GLU A 111 -10.32 28.50 11.29
C GLU A 111 -11.37 28.60 10.17
N GLU A 112 -11.16 29.48 9.20
CA GLU A 112 -12.03 29.57 8.01
C GLU A 112 -12.05 28.28 7.20
N LYS A 113 -10.88 27.70 6.96
CA LYS A 113 -10.74 26.41 6.26
C LYS A 113 -11.49 25.30 7.00
N ILE A 114 -11.28 25.18 8.30
CA ILE A 114 -11.94 24.18 9.14
C ILE A 114 -13.45 24.39 9.19
N LYS A 115 -13.92 25.63 9.32
CA LYS A 115 -15.34 25.99 9.32
C LYS A 115 -16.00 25.58 7.99
N PHE A 116 -15.34 25.83 6.86
CA PHE A 116 -15.83 25.37 5.55
C PHE A 116 -15.96 23.86 5.52
N ILE A 117 -14.93 23.12 5.92
CA ILE A 117 -14.93 21.65 5.90
C ILE A 117 -16.10 21.10 6.75
N ARG A 118 -16.30 21.63 7.96
CA ARG A 118 -17.40 21.20 8.83
C ARG A 118 -18.78 21.45 8.22
N ASN A 119 -18.96 22.54 7.52
CA ASN A 119 -20.22 22.92 6.91
C ASN A 119 -20.52 22.16 5.61
N ARG A 120 -19.47 21.87 4.83
CA ARG A 120 -19.59 21.30 3.49
C ARG A 120 -19.61 19.77 3.48
N PHE A 121 -19.00 19.13 4.51
CA PHE A 121 -18.86 17.69 4.55
C PHE A 121 -19.54 17.06 5.78
N ARG A 122 -19.98 15.80 5.60
CA ARG A 122 -20.32 14.84 6.66
C ARG A 122 -19.10 13.94 6.90
N PHE A 123 -19.05 13.33 8.06
CA PHE A 123 -17.90 12.54 8.50
C PHE A 123 -18.30 11.08 8.64
N PHE A 124 -17.52 10.18 8.08
CA PHE A 124 -17.79 8.74 8.07
C PHE A 124 -16.58 7.96 8.54
N GLU A 125 -16.74 7.19 9.59
CA GLU A 125 -15.75 6.21 10.03
C GLU A 125 -15.88 4.94 9.21
N ILE A 126 -14.72 4.34 8.84
CA ILE A 126 -14.67 3.00 8.25
C ILE A 126 -14.55 1.94 9.36
N TYR A 127 -15.09 0.74 9.14
CA TYR A 127 -14.97 -0.36 10.10
C TYR A 127 -13.58 -1.00 10.02
N GLY A 128 -12.74 -0.79 11.03
CA GLY A 128 -11.34 -1.25 11.06
C GLY A 128 -11.15 -2.67 11.60
N GLY A 129 -12.10 -3.56 11.40
CA GLY A 129 -12.04 -4.96 11.81
C GLY A 129 -12.31 -5.24 13.30
N LYS A 130 -12.02 -4.28 14.18
CA LYS A 130 -12.34 -4.33 15.63
C LYS A 130 -13.15 -3.15 16.09
N HIS A 131 -12.73 -1.97 15.71
CA HIS A 131 -13.34 -0.70 16.10
C HIS A 131 -13.59 0.19 14.90
N TRP A 132 -14.60 1.06 15.01
CA TRP A 132 -14.89 2.05 14.00
C TRP A 132 -13.80 3.13 13.96
N GLY A 133 -13.38 3.49 12.76
CA GLY A 133 -12.36 4.49 12.52
C GLY A 133 -10.91 4.02 12.77
N GLU A 134 -10.69 2.96 13.53
CA GLU A 134 -9.34 2.44 13.81
C GLU A 134 -8.85 1.55 12.66
N ILE A 135 -7.66 1.86 12.15
CA ILE A 135 -6.99 1.10 11.08
C ILE A 135 -5.53 0.85 11.48
N LEU A 136 -4.91 -0.11 10.81
CA LEU A 136 -3.46 -0.22 10.78
C LEU A 136 -2.92 0.76 9.74
N LEU A 137 -2.17 1.75 10.19
CA LEU A 137 -1.41 2.61 9.28
C LEU A 137 -0.05 1.99 9.01
N THR A 138 0.25 1.83 7.74
CA THR A 138 1.60 1.61 7.24
C THR A 138 1.96 2.73 6.28
N SER A 139 3.17 2.74 5.76
CA SER A 139 3.54 3.77 4.80
C SER A 139 4.46 3.23 3.71
N TYR A 140 4.47 3.93 2.59
CA TYR A 140 5.30 3.63 1.44
C TYR A 140 5.98 4.90 0.92
N PHE A 141 6.98 4.72 0.08
CA PHE A 141 7.75 5.80 -0.51
C PHE A 141 8.18 5.44 -1.93
N GLU A 142 8.65 6.42 -2.69
CA GLU A 142 9.29 6.22 -3.97
C GLU A 142 10.81 6.03 -3.78
N PRO A 143 11.33 4.80 -3.94
CA PRO A 143 12.78 4.56 -3.89
C PRO A 143 13.49 5.33 -5.00
N VAL A 144 14.68 5.84 -4.66
CA VAL A 144 15.66 6.32 -5.63
C VAL A 144 16.88 5.42 -5.51
N ILE A 145 17.08 4.56 -6.49
CA ILE A 145 18.15 3.56 -6.46
C ILE A 145 19.13 3.80 -7.59
N SER A 146 20.36 3.30 -7.42
CA SER A 146 21.36 3.37 -8.48
C SER A 146 21.16 2.24 -9.49
N GLY A 147 21.54 2.50 -10.75
CA GLY A 147 21.43 1.48 -11.79
C GLY A 147 22.39 1.68 -12.94
N SER A 148 22.35 0.73 -13.87
CA SER A 148 23.15 0.74 -15.10
C SER A 148 22.32 0.26 -16.29
N SER A 149 22.63 0.74 -17.48
CA SER A 149 22.07 0.23 -18.73
C SER A 149 22.60 -1.16 -19.12
N VAL A 150 23.73 -1.56 -18.52
CA VAL A 150 24.36 -2.87 -18.74
C VAL A 150 24.65 -3.54 -17.41
N ARG A 151 24.80 -4.86 -17.41
CA ARG A 151 25.17 -5.62 -16.23
C ARG A 151 26.58 -5.24 -15.75
N THR A 152 26.72 -4.99 -14.44
CA THR A 152 28.01 -4.75 -13.75
C THR A 152 28.12 -5.68 -12.55
N SER A 153 29.25 -5.61 -11.81
CA SER A 153 29.45 -6.36 -10.57
C SER A 153 28.50 -5.88 -9.45
N ILE A 154 28.14 -4.59 -9.42
CA ILE A 154 27.23 -3.99 -8.44
C ILE A 154 25.79 -4.11 -8.93
N HIS A 155 25.52 -3.63 -10.14
CA HIS A 155 24.19 -3.69 -10.76
C HIS A 155 24.06 -5.01 -11.52
N SER A 156 23.84 -6.08 -10.78
CA SER A 156 23.91 -7.46 -11.30
C SER A 156 22.56 -8.10 -11.60
N LEU A 157 21.46 -7.50 -11.10
CA LEU A 157 20.10 -8.01 -11.29
C LEU A 157 19.32 -7.11 -12.25
N PRO A 158 18.66 -7.66 -13.29
CA PRO A 158 17.84 -6.88 -14.21
C PRO A 158 16.45 -6.61 -13.62
N LEU A 159 15.91 -5.42 -13.87
CA LEU A 159 14.48 -5.18 -13.75
C LEU A 159 13.82 -5.54 -15.07
N TYR A 160 12.86 -6.46 -15.01
CA TYR A 160 12.20 -6.98 -16.22
C TYR A 160 10.90 -6.27 -16.54
N ALA A 161 10.69 -6.01 -17.83
CA ALA A 161 9.38 -5.70 -18.40
C ALA A 161 8.42 -6.88 -18.27
N LYS A 162 7.11 -6.61 -18.39
CA LYS A 162 6.10 -7.67 -18.39
C LYS A 162 6.34 -8.62 -19.57
N PRO A 163 6.52 -9.93 -19.30
CA PRO A 163 6.67 -10.92 -20.35
C PRO A 163 5.39 -11.10 -21.15
N THR A 164 5.52 -11.33 -22.46
CA THR A 164 4.38 -11.54 -23.37
C THR A 164 3.67 -12.87 -23.13
N ASP A 165 4.36 -13.85 -22.56
CA ASP A 165 3.84 -15.17 -22.21
C ASP A 165 3.17 -15.21 -20.81
N LEU A 166 3.11 -14.09 -20.10
CA LEU A 166 2.36 -13.97 -18.86
C LEU A 166 0.87 -13.77 -19.12
N VAL A 167 0.09 -14.83 -18.90
CA VAL A 167 -1.36 -14.87 -19.13
C VAL A 167 -2.11 -14.51 -17.86
N THR A 168 -3.17 -13.72 -17.98
CA THR A 168 -4.16 -13.49 -16.95
C THR A 168 -5.39 -14.34 -17.20
N ILE A 169 -5.83 -15.10 -16.22
CA ILE A 169 -7.00 -15.97 -16.28
C ILE A 169 -8.06 -15.36 -15.37
N ASP A 170 -9.05 -14.73 -15.96
CA ASP A 170 -10.20 -14.22 -15.21
C ASP A 170 -11.17 -15.39 -14.99
N LEU A 171 -11.20 -15.89 -13.76
CA LEU A 171 -11.98 -17.08 -13.43
C LEU A 171 -13.49 -16.89 -13.61
N LYS A 172 -13.99 -15.66 -13.48
CA LYS A 172 -15.43 -15.36 -13.65
C LYS A 172 -15.91 -15.65 -15.09
N GLU A 173 -15.02 -15.53 -16.08
CA GLU A 173 -15.34 -15.84 -17.49
C GLU A 173 -15.58 -17.35 -17.73
N PHE A 174 -15.14 -18.20 -16.79
CA PHE A 174 -15.32 -19.66 -16.90
C PHE A 174 -16.59 -20.15 -16.19
N SER A 175 -17.00 -19.50 -15.09
CA SER A 175 -18.21 -19.90 -14.37
C SER A 175 -18.59 -18.85 -13.31
N GLU A 176 -19.90 -18.59 -13.15
CA GLU A 176 -20.46 -17.74 -12.09
C GLU A 176 -20.04 -18.17 -10.66
N ARG A 177 -19.71 -19.47 -10.45
CA ARG A 177 -19.22 -19.96 -9.15
C ARG A 177 -17.94 -19.31 -8.70
N PHE A 178 -17.17 -18.71 -9.60
CA PHE A 178 -15.92 -18.01 -9.32
C PHE A 178 -16.10 -16.49 -9.19
N LYS A 179 -17.34 -16.03 -9.12
CA LYS A 179 -17.63 -14.61 -8.92
C LYS A 179 -17.04 -14.12 -7.59
N GLY A 180 -16.17 -13.12 -7.68
CA GLY A 180 -15.43 -12.58 -6.54
C GLY A 180 -14.05 -13.21 -6.28
N GLU A 181 -13.68 -14.26 -7.02
CA GLU A 181 -12.33 -14.80 -6.98
C GLU A 181 -11.34 -13.92 -7.75
N ASN A 182 -10.11 -13.87 -7.25
CA ASN A 182 -9.03 -13.13 -7.92
C ASN A 182 -8.59 -13.84 -9.20
N ALA A 183 -8.29 -13.07 -10.23
CA ALA A 183 -7.68 -13.59 -11.45
C ALA A 183 -6.35 -14.29 -11.17
N LEU A 184 -6.11 -15.42 -11.82
CA LEU A 184 -4.86 -16.14 -11.74
C LEU A 184 -3.86 -15.63 -12.78
N LYS A 185 -2.57 -15.82 -12.49
CA LYS A 185 -1.47 -15.53 -13.42
C LYS A 185 -0.73 -16.82 -13.76
N GLY A 186 -0.50 -17.05 -15.03
CA GLY A 186 0.15 -18.27 -15.52
C GLY A 186 0.85 -18.08 -16.84
N ARG A 187 1.33 -19.18 -17.39
CA ARG A 187 1.88 -19.30 -18.74
C ARG A 187 1.40 -20.59 -19.38
N LEU A 188 1.36 -20.60 -20.69
CA LEU A 188 1.06 -21.82 -21.44
C LEU A 188 2.29 -22.73 -21.45
N HIS A 189 2.11 -24.00 -21.12
CA HIS A 189 3.15 -25.02 -21.15
C HIS A 189 2.54 -26.37 -21.53
N GLU A 190 2.97 -26.96 -22.63
CA GLU A 190 2.49 -28.26 -23.13
C GLU A 190 0.95 -28.36 -23.19
N GLY A 191 0.30 -27.30 -23.71
CA GLY A 191 -1.16 -27.24 -23.83
C GLY A 191 -1.92 -26.99 -22.52
N LYS A 192 -1.22 -26.77 -21.40
CA LYS A 192 -1.82 -26.47 -20.09
C LYS A 192 -1.41 -25.09 -19.63
N VAL A 193 -2.30 -24.43 -18.89
CA VAL A 193 -1.91 -23.21 -18.14
C VAL A 193 -1.34 -23.65 -16.81
N VAL A 194 -0.07 -23.29 -16.59
CA VAL A 194 0.65 -23.53 -15.33
C VAL A 194 0.97 -22.18 -14.66
N PRO A 195 1.17 -22.14 -13.32
CA PRO A 195 1.54 -20.92 -12.65
C PRO A 195 2.81 -20.30 -13.22
N TYR A 196 2.88 -18.97 -13.28
CA TYR A 196 4.07 -18.29 -13.77
C TYR A 196 5.31 -18.57 -12.90
N TYR A 197 6.49 -18.30 -13.42
CA TYR A 197 7.77 -18.53 -12.73
C TYR A 197 7.86 -17.83 -11.37
N THR A 198 8.52 -18.48 -10.43
CA THR A 198 8.86 -17.91 -9.12
C THR A 198 10.05 -16.95 -9.22
N ARG A 199 10.32 -16.17 -8.16
CA ARG A 199 11.53 -15.35 -8.06
C ARG A 199 12.81 -16.18 -8.25
N GLU A 200 12.90 -17.34 -7.61
CA GLU A 200 14.07 -18.23 -7.75
C GLU A 200 14.30 -18.64 -9.21
N GLU A 201 13.23 -18.99 -9.94
CA GLU A 201 13.36 -19.33 -11.35
C GLU A 201 13.76 -18.13 -12.22
N ILE A 202 13.22 -16.93 -11.91
CA ILE A 202 13.51 -15.71 -12.68
C ILE A 202 14.93 -15.20 -12.38
N ASP A 203 15.25 -14.95 -11.12
CA ASP A 203 16.51 -14.33 -10.70
C ASP A 203 17.64 -15.36 -10.60
N GLY A 204 17.39 -16.53 -9.99
CA GLY A 204 18.40 -17.56 -9.76
C GLY A 204 18.69 -18.40 -10.99
N ARG A 205 17.65 -18.91 -11.66
CA ARG A 205 17.79 -19.76 -12.86
C ARG A 205 17.77 -18.98 -14.17
N SER A 206 17.55 -17.67 -14.11
CA SER A 206 17.59 -16.76 -15.26
C SER A 206 16.68 -17.19 -16.44
N VAL A 207 15.47 -17.72 -16.15
CA VAL A 207 14.56 -18.25 -17.17
C VAL A 207 14.05 -17.20 -18.18
N LEU A 208 14.21 -15.91 -17.88
CA LEU A 208 13.86 -14.80 -18.77
C LEU A 208 15.05 -14.26 -19.58
N LYS A 209 16.26 -14.77 -19.34
CA LYS A 209 17.47 -14.35 -20.07
C LYS A 209 17.30 -14.55 -21.57
N GLY A 210 17.67 -13.53 -22.36
CA GLY A 210 17.59 -13.56 -23.83
C GLY A 210 16.21 -13.23 -24.40
N LYS A 211 15.21 -12.93 -23.55
CA LYS A 211 13.88 -12.49 -24.01
C LYS A 211 13.81 -10.97 -24.27
N GLN A 212 14.91 -10.24 -24.12
CA GLN A 212 14.99 -8.78 -24.33
C GLN A 212 13.99 -7.98 -23.48
N LEU A 213 13.81 -8.39 -22.22
CA LEU A 213 12.88 -7.80 -21.30
C LEU A 213 13.55 -6.86 -20.26
N GLU A 214 14.88 -6.78 -20.29
CA GLU A 214 15.67 -6.02 -19.33
C GLU A 214 15.47 -4.51 -19.55
N LEU A 215 14.95 -3.81 -18.53
CA LEU A 215 14.77 -2.35 -18.56
C LEU A 215 16.05 -1.61 -18.16
N CYS A 216 16.72 -2.12 -17.16
CA CYS A 216 18.00 -1.69 -16.60
C CYS A 216 18.49 -2.74 -15.60
N TRP A 217 19.70 -2.55 -15.06
CA TRP A 217 20.35 -3.41 -14.07
C TRP A 217 20.55 -2.65 -12.78
N VAL A 218 20.29 -3.30 -11.63
CA VAL A 218 20.32 -2.68 -10.30
C VAL A 218 20.95 -3.62 -9.26
N ASP A 219 21.22 -3.13 -8.06
CA ASP A 219 21.62 -3.94 -6.92
C ASP A 219 20.51 -4.93 -6.54
N PRO A 220 20.80 -6.22 -6.25
CA PRO A 220 19.77 -7.23 -5.95
C PRO A 220 18.91 -6.91 -4.72
N ILE A 221 19.47 -6.27 -3.70
CA ILE A 221 18.74 -5.88 -2.49
C ILE A 221 17.80 -4.72 -2.80
N GLU A 222 18.29 -3.71 -3.52
CA GLU A 222 17.48 -2.57 -3.95
C GLU A 222 16.34 -3.02 -4.88
N ALA A 223 16.60 -3.97 -5.82
CA ALA A 223 15.58 -4.58 -6.66
C ALA A 223 14.48 -5.24 -5.83
N PHE A 224 14.87 -6.01 -4.80
CA PHE A 224 13.91 -6.69 -3.93
C PHE A 224 12.96 -5.70 -3.25
N PHE A 225 13.49 -4.61 -2.69
CA PHE A 225 12.65 -3.58 -2.07
C PHE A 225 11.83 -2.79 -3.09
N LEU A 226 12.36 -2.55 -4.30
CA LEU A 226 11.60 -1.93 -5.39
C LEU A 226 10.39 -2.79 -5.80
N HIS A 227 10.52 -4.11 -5.82
CA HIS A 227 9.39 -5.02 -6.07
C HIS A 227 8.30 -4.93 -4.98
N ILE A 228 8.67 -4.58 -3.75
CA ILE A 228 7.70 -4.37 -2.65
C ILE A 228 7.00 -3.02 -2.81
N GLN A 229 7.75 -1.97 -3.16
CA GLN A 229 7.21 -0.63 -3.35
C GLN A 229 6.38 -0.49 -4.65
N GLY A 230 6.67 -1.31 -5.66
CA GLY A 230 5.95 -1.34 -6.94
C GLY A 230 6.30 -0.22 -7.92
N SER A 231 6.94 0.84 -7.49
CA SER A 231 7.44 1.93 -8.33
C SER A 231 8.68 2.58 -7.73
N GLY A 232 9.45 3.29 -8.53
CA GLY A 232 10.64 4.01 -8.08
C GLY A 232 11.38 4.70 -9.22
N THR A 233 12.47 5.36 -8.87
CA THR A 233 13.39 5.99 -9.82
C THR A 233 14.71 5.25 -9.80
N VAL A 234 15.19 4.85 -10.98
CA VAL A 234 16.55 4.31 -11.16
C VAL A 234 17.41 5.40 -11.75
N ARG A 235 18.45 5.82 -11.03
CA ARG A 235 19.44 6.79 -11.51
C ARG A 235 20.60 6.03 -12.15
N LEU A 236 20.75 6.18 -13.46
CA LEU A 236 21.83 5.58 -14.22
C LEU A 236 23.14 6.31 -13.99
N GLN A 237 24.25 5.68 -14.35
CA GLN A 237 25.62 6.21 -14.17
C GLN A 237 25.86 7.53 -14.94
N ASP A 238 25.15 7.76 -16.05
CA ASP A 238 25.19 8.98 -16.84
C ASP A 238 24.33 10.12 -16.28
N GLY A 239 23.68 9.90 -15.12
CA GLY A 239 22.76 10.84 -14.48
C GLY A 239 21.32 10.76 -14.99
N THR A 240 21.03 9.95 -15.99
CA THR A 240 19.66 9.75 -16.50
C THR A 240 18.78 9.12 -15.41
N GLU A 241 17.60 9.69 -15.17
CA GLU A 241 16.58 9.09 -14.29
C GLU A 241 15.56 8.29 -15.13
N LEU A 242 15.44 7.01 -14.81
CA LEU A 242 14.38 6.14 -15.35
C LEU A 242 13.29 6.00 -14.30
N PHE A 243 12.09 6.48 -14.61
CA PHE A 243 10.92 6.27 -13.77
C PHE A 243 10.33 4.90 -14.07
N ILE A 244 10.30 4.04 -13.07
CA ILE A 244 9.88 2.65 -13.15
C ILE A 244 8.60 2.50 -12.37
N THR A 245 7.57 1.91 -12.98
CA THR A 245 6.28 1.66 -12.35
C THR A 245 5.80 0.24 -12.60
N TYR A 246 4.91 -0.22 -11.73
CA TYR A 246 4.27 -1.54 -11.82
C TYR A 246 3.64 -1.76 -13.19
N ALA A 247 3.90 -2.92 -13.78
CA ALA A 247 3.24 -3.38 -15.00
C ALA A 247 2.34 -4.60 -14.73
N ASP A 248 2.87 -5.61 -14.02
CA ASP A 248 2.13 -6.82 -13.64
C ASP A 248 2.93 -7.59 -12.57
N LYS A 249 2.40 -8.71 -12.07
CA LYS A 249 3.07 -9.63 -11.15
C LYS A 249 2.92 -11.08 -11.60
N ASN A 250 3.80 -11.96 -11.12
CA ASN A 250 3.78 -13.39 -11.47
C ASN A 250 2.61 -14.19 -10.83
N GLY A 251 1.79 -13.56 -9.99
CA GLY A 251 0.65 -14.20 -9.33
C GLY A 251 1.01 -15.11 -8.16
N ARG A 252 2.30 -15.27 -7.82
CA ARG A 252 2.72 -16.01 -6.63
C ARG A 252 2.43 -15.22 -5.37
N ARG A 253 2.15 -15.95 -4.27
CA ARG A 253 1.88 -15.34 -2.96
C ARG A 253 3.14 -14.61 -2.47
N TYR A 254 2.94 -13.41 -1.94
CA TYR A 254 4.00 -12.68 -1.26
C TYR A 254 4.36 -13.36 0.07
N GLU A 255 5.66 -13.54 0.31
CA GLU A 255 6.21 -14.06 1.55
C GLU A 255 7.19 -13.06 2.14
N ALA A 256 6.90 -12.59 3.34
CA ALA A 256 7.75 -11.65 4.06
C ALA A 256 9.04 -12.33 4.53
N ILE A 257 10.19 -11.92 4.00
CA ILE A 257 11.48 -12.54 4.34
C ILE A 257 11.94 -12.23 5.77
N GLY A 258 11.47 -11.14 6.37
CA GLY A 258 11.79 -10.79 7.76
C GLY A 258 11.48 -11.89 8.77
N LYS A 259 10.49 -12.74 8.49
CA LYS A 259 10.15 -13.88 9.37
C LYS A 259 11.25 -14.95 9.45
N PHE A 260 12.15 -15.00 8.46
CA PHE A 260 13.28 -15.93 8.43
C PHE A 260 14.55 -15.35 9.08
N LEU A 261 14.52 -14.10 9.53
CA LEU A 261 15.63 -13.40 10.17
C LEU A 261 15.55 -13.40 11.71
N LYS A 262 14.79 -14.30 12.32
CA LYS A 262 14.54 -14.34 13.78
C LYS A 262 15.82 -14.47 14.62
N GLU A 263 16.85 -15.08 14.08
CA GLU A 263 18.16 -15.22 14.75
C GLU A 263 19.01 -13.94 14.69
N ARG A 264 18.78 -13.08 13.68
CA ARG A 264 19.51 -11.83 13.46
C ARG A 264 18.74 -10.59 13.93
N ILE A 265 17.41 -10.64 13.86
CA ILE A 265 16.53 -9.51 14.20
C ILE A 265 15.43 -10.00 15.14
N ALA A 266 15.35 -9.39 16.33
CA ALA A 266 14.26 -9.71 17.26
C ALA A 266 12.89 -9.50 16.59
N PRO A 267 11.89 -10.40 16.77
CA PRO A 267 10.62 -10.36 16.04
C PRO A 267 9.83 -9.04 16.20
N ASN A 268 9.99 -8.36 17.33
CA ASN A 268 9.36 -7.05 17.59
C ASN A 268 10.15 -5.85 17.04
N LYS A 269 11.29 -6.09 16.39
CA LYS A 269 12.17 -5.06 15.84
C LYS A 269 12.40 -5.21 14.34
N VAL A 270 11.60 -6.02 13.65
CA VAL A 270 11.73 -6.21 12.20
C VAL A 270 11.22 -4.97 11.48
N THR A 271 12.13 -4.20 10.91
CA THR A 271 11.88 -3.04 10.04
C THR A 271 12.54 -3.27 8.68
N MET A 272 12.12 -2.54 7.66
CA MET A 272 12.73 -2.62 6.33
C MET A 272 14.23 -2.34 6.39
N GLN A 273 14.64 -1.32 7.13
CA GLN A 273 16.05 -0.92 7.27
C GLN A 273 16.90 -2.00 7.95
N ARG A 274 16.36 -2.67 8.98
CA ARG A 274 17.07 -3.77 9.66
C ARG A 274 17.16 -5.02 8.79
N VAL A 275 16.12 -5.30 8.00
CA VAL A 275 16.14 -6.39 7.01
C VAL A 275 17.20 -6.08 5.94
N GLU A 276 17.24 -4.86 5.42
CA GLU A 276 18.25 -4.44 4.44
C GLU A 276 19.67 -4.54 5.00
N ALA A 277 19.91 -4.03 6.20
CA ALA A 277 21.21 -4.13 6.86
C ALA A 277 21.66 -5.59 7.01
N ALA A 278 20.77 -6.46 7.50
CA ALA A 278 21.07 -7.88 7.62
C ALA A 278 21.38 -8.55 6.28
N LEU A 279 20.67 -8.20 5.20
CA LEU A 279 20.96 -8.71 3.85
C LEU A 279 22.32 -8.28 3.33
N ARG A 280 22.76 -7.05 3.64
CA ARG A 280 24.07 -6.53 3.23
C ARG A 280 25.25 -7.17 3.97
N GLU A 281 25.02 -7.73 5.15
CA GLU A 281 26.02 -8.48 5.93
C GLU A 281 26.16 -9.95 5.50
N MET A 282 25.24 -10.48 4.70
CA MET A 282 25.23 -11.86 4.24
C MET A 282 26.20 -12.07 3.06
N SER A 283 26.69 -13.30 2.92
CA SER A 283 27.28 -13.75 1.66
C SER A 283 26.24 -13.66 0.53
N VAL A 284 26.73 -13.57 -0.71
CA VAL A 284 25.85 -13.53 -1.89
C VAL A 284 24.89 -14.73 -1.92
N GLN A 285 25.40 -15.91 -1.59
CA GLN A 285 24.60 -17.13 -1.59
C GLN A 285 23.49 -17.09 -0.52
N GLU A 286 23.83 -16.80 0.74
CA GLU A 286 22.84 -16.71 1.84
C GLU A 286 21.77 -15.68 1.55
N ARG A 287 22.18 -14.50 1.04
CA ARG A 287 21.27 -13.43 0.64
C ARG A 287 20.29 -13.90 -0.43
N ASP A 288 20.79 -14.48 -1.51
CA ASP A 288 19.97 -14.89 -2.65
C ASP A 288 18.99 -16.00 -2.26
N GLU A 289 19.44 -17.01 -1.50
CA GLU A 289 18.59 -18.05 -0.94
C GLU A 289 17.45 -17.47 -0.07
N LEU A 290 17.77 -16.45 0.74
CA LEU A 290 16.76 -15.77 1.55
C LEU A 290 15.78 -14.97 0.70
N LEU A 291 16.24 -14.23 -0.32
CA LEU A 291 15.38 -13.47 -1.24
C LEU A 291 14.43 -14.40 -2.01
N TYR A 292 14.89 -15.60 -2.39
CA TYR A 292 14.09 -16.61 -3.11
C TYR A 292 12.97 -17.21 -2.27
N ARG A 293 13.03 -17.10 -0.93
CA ARG A 293 11.91 -17.49 -0.05
C ARG A 293 10.64 -16.70 -0.32
N ASN A 294 10.73 -15.51 -0.92
CA ASN A 294 9.59 -14.79 -1.44
C ASN A 294 9.39 -15.13 -2.93
N PRO A 295 8.46 -16.02 -3.29
CA PRO A 295 8.25 -16.43 -4.69
C PRO A 295 7.57 -15.35 -5.55
N SER A 296 7.01 -14.30 -4.93
CA SER A 296 6.35 -13.20 -5.64
C SER A 296 7.35 -12.37 -6.42
N TYR A 297 6.98 -11.98 -7.65
CA TYR A 297 7.79 -11.15 -8.54
C TYR A 297 6.93 -10.09 -9.22
N VAL A 298 7.44 -8.86 -9.30
CA VAL A 298 6.81 -7.74 -9.97
C VAL A 298 7.54 -7.44 -11.27
N PHE A 299 6.79 -7.26 -12.35
CA PHE A 299 7.26 -6.77 -13.63
C PHE A 299 6.98 -5.29 -13.76
N PHE A 300 7.87 -4.57 -14.43
CA PHE A 300 7.84 -3.13 -14.49
C PHE A 300 7.63 -2.61 -15.91
N LYS A 301 7.37 -1.33 -16.00
CA LYS A 301 7.43 -0.55 -17.25
C LYS A 301 8.09 0.81 -16.98
N LYS A 302 8.68 1.40 -18.00
CA LYS A 302 9.13 2.78 -17.94
C LYS A 302 7.90 3.69 -17.94
N SER A 303 7.95 4.73 -17.12
CA SER A 303 6.94 5.77 -17.04
C SER A 303 7.50 7.09 -17.56
N PRO A 304 6.70 7.94 -18.21
CA PRO A 304 7.16 9.27 -18.62
C PRO A 304 7.31 10.23 -17.44
N GLN A 305 6.75 9.89 -16.28
CA GLN A 305 6.77 10.70 -15.08
C GLN A 305 6.93 9.83 -13.84
N ARG A 306 7.26 10.46 -12.71
CA ARG A 306 7.46 9.80 -11.40
C ARG A 306 6.20 9.10 -10.93
N ALA A 307 6.30 8.47 -9.75
CA ALA A 307 5.28 7.62 -9.13
C ALA A 307 3.85 8.05 -9.45
N ILE A 308 3.16 7.18 -10.20
CA ILE A 308 1.76 7.34 -10.58
C ILE A 308 0.95 6.37 -9.73
N THR A 309 -0.05 6.92 -9.05
CA THR A 309 -1.01 6.15 -8.26
C THR A 309 -1.91 5.28 -9.13
N SER A 310 -2.64 4.36 -8.54
CA SER A 310 -3.63 3.54 -9.24
C SER A 310 -4.79 4.37 -9.83
N LEU A 311 -5.04 5.57 -9.28
CA LEU A 311 -5.97 6.54 -9.88
C LEU A 311 -5.42 7.18 -11.17
N GLY A 312 -4.12 7.02 -11.47
CA GLY A 312 -3.49 7.61 -12.65
C GLY A 312 -2.99 9.05 -12.46
N VAL A 313 -2.77 9.47 -11.21
CA VAL A 313 -2.27 10.82 -10.86
C VAL A 313 -0.95 10.71 -10.10
N PRO A 314 -0.11 11.75 -10.10
CA PRO A 314 1.08 11.78 -9.26
C PRO A 314 0.74 11.65 -7.78
N ALA A 315 1.50 10.85 -7.06
CA ALA A 315 1.39 10.76 -5.60
C ALA A 315 1.96 12.02 -4.94
N THR A 316 1.23 12.59 -4.00
CA THR A 316 1.65 13.79 -3.24
C THR A 316 2.11 13.37 -1.85
N PRO A 317 3.37 13.69 -1.44
CA PRO A 317 3.91 13.35 -0.13
C PRO A 317 3.02 13.80 1.02
N GLY A 318 2.74 12.92 1.97
CA GLY A 318 1.90 13.21 3.13
C GLY A 318 0.41 13.43 2.82
N ARG A 319 -0.02 13.40 1.54
CA ARG A 319 -1.40 13.64 1.11
C ARG A 319 -2.05 12.46 0.40
N THR A 320 -1.29 11.62 -0.25
CA THR A 320 -1.82 10.42 -0.94
C THR A 320 -1.83 9.23 0.01
N ILE A 321 -2.97 8.56 0.07
CA ILE A 321 -3.10 7.26 0.73
C ILE A 321 -3.51 6.18 -0.27
N ALA A 322 -3.16 4.95 0.07
CA ALA A 322 -3.61 3.73 -0.59
C ALA A 322 -4.56 2.97 0.34
N ALA A 323 -5.75 2.64 -0.16
CA ALA A 323 -6.75 1.80 0.52
C ALA A 323 -7.34 0.78 -0.45
N ASP A 324 -8.16 -0.16 0.04
CA ASP A 324 -8.84 -1.15 -0.79
C ASP A 324 -9.98 -0.50 -1.58
N PRO A 325 -9.91 -0.46 -2.94
CA PRO A 325 -10.94 0.17 -3.77
C PRO A 325 -12.31 -0.54 -3.70
N LYS A 326 -12.37 -1.76 -3.18
CA LYS A 326 -13.62 -2.46 -2.93
C LYS A 326 -14.48 -1.75 -1.87
N TYR A 327 -13.86 -1.07 -0.93
CA TYR A 327 -14.51 -0.43 0.20
C TYR A 327 -14.49 1.09 0.10
N ALA A 328 -13.35 1.69 -0.18
CA ALA A 328 -13.17 3.14 -0.23
C ALA A 328 -13.07 3.65 -1.68
N PRO A 329 -13.91 4.62 -2.09
CA PRO A 329 -13.90 5.12 -3.46
C PRO A 329 -12.64 5.96 -3.72
N LYS A 330 -11.97 5.72 -4.85
CA LYS A 330 -10.78 6.48 -5.24
C LYS A 330 -11.09 7.95 -5.51
N GLY A 331 -10.21 8.81 -5.02
CA GLY A 331 -10.36 10.26 -5.02
C GLY A 331 -11.04 10.82 -3.78
N ALA A 332 -11.44 9.96 -2.82
CA ALA A 332 -12.09 10.40 -1.60
C ALA A 332 -11.13 11.17 -0.68
N LEU A 333 -11.64 12.24 -0.06
CA LEU A 333 -10.97 13.01 0.98
C LEU A 333 -11.18 12.33 2.33
N ALA A 334 -10.13 12.23 3.12
CA ALA A 334 -10.20 11.68 4.47
C ALA A 334 -9.34 12.49 5.45
N LEU A 335 -9.66 12.39 6.73
CA LEU A 335 -8.88 12.90 7.83
C LEU A 335 -8.16 11.71 8.47
N LEU A 336 -6.84 11.74 8.52
CA LEU A 336 -5.98 10.70 9.06
C LEU A 336 -5.28 11.21 10.31
N SER A 337 -5.51 10.54 11.45
CA SER A 337 -4.87 10.85 12.75
C SER A 337 -4.00 9.69 13.18
N PHE A 338 -2.74 9.98 13.56
CA PHE A 338 -1.76 8.96 13.95
C PHE A 338 -0.60 9.54 14.74
N ALA A 339 0.09 8.67 15.45
CA ALA A 339 1.33 9.01 16.16
C ALA A 339 2.49 9.05 15.15
N LYS A 340 2.96 10.26 14.81
CA LYS A 340 4.10 10.47 13.91
C LYS A 340 5.40 10.27 14.67
N PRO A 341 6.29 9.36 14.23
CA PRO A 341 7.61 9.21 14.82
C PRO A 341 8.46 10.48 14.58
N VAL A 342 9.19 10.91 15.60
CA VAL A 342 10.20 11.98 15.50
C VAL A 342 11.57 11.34 15.46
N LEU A 343 12.22 11.48 14.31
CA LEU A 343 13.59 10.99 14.06
C LEU A 343 14.55 12.15 14.26
N SER A 344 15.72 11.91 14.86
CA SER A 344 16.82 12.88 14.85
C SER A 344 17.59 12.75 13.55
N ASP A 345 18.07 13.86 12.99
CA ASP A 345 18.74 13.89 11.68
C ASP A 345 20.02 13.05 11.66
N ASP A 346 20.73 12.99 12.80
CA ASP A 346 21.98 12.25 12.96
C ASP A 346 21.80 10.76 13.33
N SER A 347 20.57 10.28 13.49
CA SER A 347 20.32 8.89 13.88
C SER A 347 20.53 7.93 12.71
N PRO A 348 21.22 6.77 12.94
CA PRO A 348 21.26 5.68 11.97
C PRO A 348 19.86 5.28 11.49
N PRO A 349 19.69 4.84 10.24
CA PRO A 349 18.38 4.42 9.70
C PRO A 349 17.69 3.31 10.50
N THR A 350 18.45 2.53 11.26
CA THR A 350 17.96 1.44 12.12
C THR A 350 17.56 1.88 13.53
N SER A 351 17.71 3.16 13.87
CA SER A 351 17.39 3.69 15.20
C SER A 351 15.89 3.69 15.46
N GLU A 352 15.54 3.53 16.72
CA GLU A 352 14.15 3.72 17.18
C GLU A 352 13.84 5.23 17.26
N PRO A 353 12.58 5.65 17.01
CA PRO A 353 12.20 7.04 17.17
C PRO A 353 12.45 7.52 18.61
N ALA A 354 12.92 8.74 18.77
CA ALA A 354 13.14 9.34 20.09
C ALA A 354 11.81 9.57 20.84
N ARG A 355 10.75 9.89 20.11
CA ARG A 355 9.38 10.08 20.59
C ARG A 355 8.38 9.98 19.45
N GLU A 356 7.11 9.95 19.78
CA GLU A 356 6.00 10.08 18.84
C GLU A 356 5.18 11.35 19.19
N VAL A 357 4.57 11.94 18.16
CA VAL A 357 3.69 13.11 18.29
C VAL A 357 2.38 12.81 17.57
N GLU A 358 1.27 12.93 18.29
CA GLU A 358 -0.06 12.80 17.71
C GLU A 358 -0.30 13.93 16.70
N ILE A 359 -0.60 13.55 15.48
CA ILE A 359 -0.91 14.48 14.39
C ILE A 359 -2.20 14.09 13.69
N THR A 360 -2.77 15.06 13.01
CA THR A 360 -3.93 14.85 12.13
C THR A 360 -3.71 15.63 10.84
N ARG A 361 -4.08 15.03 9.70
CA ARG A 361 -3.99 15.67 8.38
C ARG A 361 -5.07 15.20 7.42
N LEU A 362 -5.39 16.05 6.46
CA LEU A 362 -6.22 15.71 5.31
C LEU A 362 -5.41 14.96 4.26
N VAL A 363 -5.99 13.87 3.78
CA VAL A 363 -5.38 12.98 2.78
C VAL A 363 -6.41 12.63 1.70
N LEU A 364 -5.93 12.20 0.54
CA LEU A 364 -6.75 11.75 -0.59
C LEU A 364 -6.47 10.28 -0.90
N ASP A 365 -7.53 9.50 -1.01
CA ASP A 365 -7.45 8.08 -1.37
C ASP A 365 -7.23 7.94 -2.88
N GLN A 366 -5.97 8.02 -3.31
CA GLN A 366 -5.58 8.07 -4.71
C GLN A 366 -4.91 6.79 -5.19
N ASP A 367 -4.52 5.90 -4.27
CA ASP A 367 -3.73 4.74 -4.61
C ASP A 367 -4.33 3.44 -4.07
N SER A 368 -3.79 2.31 -4.50
CA SER A 368 -4.12 0.98 -4.02
C SER A 368 -2.88 0.09 -4.03
N GLY A 369 -2.84 -0.92 -3.19
CA GLY A 369 -1.75 -1.87 -3.12
C GLY A 369 -2.24 -3.31 -3.08
N GLY A 370 -1.49 -4.22 -3.71
CA GLY A 370 -1.87 -5.64 -3.74
C GLY A 370 -1.89 -6.34 -2.37
N ALA A 371 -1.30 -5.74 -1.35
CA ALA A 371 -1.32 -6.20 0.04
C ALA A 371 -2.30 -5.39 0.92
N ILE A 372 -2.95 -4.36 0.35
CA ILE A 372 -3.91 -3.52 1.06
C ILE A 372 -5.30 -4.04 0.69
N THR A 373 -5.82 -4.91 1.54
CA THR A 373 -7.13 -5.56 1.34
C THR A 373 -7.97 -5.43 2.60
N GLY A 374 -9.27 -5.21 2.42
CA GLY A 374 -10.18 -5.00 3.53
C GLY A 374 -10.25 -3.54 3.97
N THR A 375 -10.82 -3.33 5.14
CA THR A 375 -11.10 -1.99 5.69
C THR A 375 -10.14 -1.57 6.79
N ASP A 376 -9.28 -2.47 7.24
CA ASP A 376 -8.49 -2.34 8.46
C ASP A 376 -7.05 -1.86 8.23
N ARG A 377 -6.68 -1.55 6.96
CA ARG A 377 -5.34 -1.08 6.62
C ARG A 377 -5.37 0.05 5.59
N VAL A 378 -4.50 1.04 5.83
CA VAL A 378 -4.21 2.15 4.92
C VAL A 378 -2.71 2.37 4.87
N ASP A 379 -2.17 2.67 3.69
CA ASP A 379 -0.75 3.02 3.51
C ASP A 379 -0.63 4.50 3.12
N LEU A 380 0.17 5.28 3.86
CA LEU A 380 0.45 6.69 3.57
C LEU A 380 1.69 6.84 2.69
N PHE A 381 1.59 7.58 1.59
CA PHE A 381 2.73 7.96 0.78
C PHE A 381 3.57 9.02 1.49
N TRP A 382 4.81 8.66 1.84
CA TRP A 382 5.67 9.55 2.60
C TRP A 382 6.53 10.47 1.73
N GLY A 383 6.69 10.14 0.47
CA GLY A 383 7.51 10.91 -0.47
C GLY A 383 8.56 10.08 -1.17
N ARG A 384 9.74 10.69 -1.42
CA ARG A 384 10.79 10.13 -2.25
C ARG A 384 12.15 10.13 -1.54
N GLY A 385 12.97 9.13 -1.85
CA GLY A 385 14.38 9.05 -1.44
C GLY A 385 14.58 8.65 0.01
N ASP A 386 15.76 8.96 0.55
CA ASP A 386 16.22 8.41 1.82
C ASP A 386 15.45 8.94 3.04
N GLU A 387 15.07 10.21 3.06
CA GLU A 387 14.26 10.76 4.15
C GLU A 387 12.90 10.06 4.22
N ALA A 388 12.21 9.96 3.09
CA ALA A 388 10.95 9.23 3.01
C ALA A 388 11.10 7.76 3.38
N LYS A 389 12.21 7.11 2.97
CA LYS A 389 12.56 5.74 3.33
C LYS A 389 12.67 5.55 4.84
N ARG A 390 13.28 6.52 5.56
CA ARG A 390 13.43 6.45 7.03
C ARG A 390 12.08 6.35 7.72
N TYR A 391 11.11 7.18 7.35
CA TYR A 391 9.77 7.15 7.92
C TYR A 391 8.95 5.95 7.44
N ALA A 392 8.95 5.66 6.12
CA ALA A 392 8.16 4.59 5.54
C ALA A 392 8.52 3.20 6.12
N GLY A 393 9.77 3.00 6.53
CA GLY A 393 10.22 1.73 7.08
C GLY A 393 9.82 1.47 8.54
N ILE A 394 9.32 2.46 9.27
CA ILE A 394 9.03 2.36 10.71
C ILE A 394 7.55 2.60 11.06
N ILE A 395 6.78 3.27 10.18
CA ILE A 395 5.35 3.52 10.42
C ILE A 395 4.56 2.24 10.25
N GLN A 396 4.15 1.66 11.36
CA GLN A 396 3.23 0.52 11.44
C GLN A 396 2.57 0.49 12.80
N HIS A 397 1.52 1.27 12.97
CA HIS A 397 0.83 1.39 14.23
C HIS A 397 -0.66 1.70 14.04
N PRO A 398 -1.49 1.56 15.07
CA PRO A 398 -2.88 1.97 15.02
C PRO A 398 -2.99 3.46 14.65
N ALA A 399 -3.98 3.77 13.81
CA ALA A 399 -4.32 5.11 13.41
C ALA A 399 -5.84 5.25 13.29
N ARG A 400 -6.32 6.47 13.12
CA ARG A 400 -7.73 6.74 12.89
C ARG A 400 -7.93 7.39 11.54
N ILE A 401 -8.93 6.91 10.78
CA ILE A 401 -9.33 7.50 9.51
C ILE A 401 -10.82 7.82 9.50
N VAL A 402 -11.15 9.01 9.01
CA VAL A 402 -12.51 9.50 8.84
C VAL A 402 -12.66 10.06 7.43
N TYR A 403 -13.52 9.46 6.62
CA TYR A 403 -13.80 9.94 5.27
C TYR A 403 -14.79 11.10 5.28
N LEU A 404 -14.59 12.05 4.39
CA LEU A 404 -15.39 13.25 4.23
C LEU A 404 -16.30 13.11 3.02
N VAL A 405 -17.62 13.13 3.25
CA VAL A 405 -18.65 12.97 2.23
C VAL A 405 -19.37 14.31 2.08
N PRO A 406 -19.48 14.88 0.87
CA PRO A 406 -20.19 16.14 0.67
C PRO A 406 -21.63 16.09 1.21
N ARG A 407 -22.07 17.17 1.82
CA ARG A 407 -23.49 17.41 2.07
C ARG A 407 -24.15 17.77 0.74
N GLU A 408 -25.35 17.27 0.49
CA GLU A 408 -26.15 17.70 -0.65
C GLU A 408 -26.28 19.24 -0.63
N ALA A 409 -26.08 19.85 -1.78
CA ALA A 409 -26.35 21.28 -1.90
C ALA A 409 -27.83 21.50 -1.55
N ARG A 410 -28.10 22.34 -0.53
CA ARG A 410 -29.48 22.78 -0.30
C ARG A 410 -29.95 23.45 -1.61
N GLN A 411 -30.96 22.88 -2.26
CA GLN A 411 -31.68 23.58 -3.31
C GLN A 411 -32.33 24.78 -2.61
N ASN A 412 -31.84 25.98 -2.86
CA ASN A 412 -32.49 27.23 -2.47
C ASN A 412 -33.63 27.52 -3.45
#